data_7c44ff75a7ef23b5f7ff8a2034e9dde4
#
_entry.id   7c44ff75a7ef23b5f7ff8a2034e9dde4
#
_cell.length_a   1.000
_cell.length_b   1.000
_cell.length_c   1.000
_cell.angle_alpha   90.00
_cell.angle_beta   90.00
_cell.angle_gamma   90.00
#
_symmetry.space_group_name_H-M   'P 1'
#
loop_
_entity.id
_entity.type
_entity.pdbx_description
1 polymer ?
#
loop_
_entity_poly.entity_id
_entity_poly.type
_entity_poly.pdbx_seq_one_letter_code
_entity_poly.pdbx_strand_id
1 'polypeptide(L)'
;MVLGQIKRWAKGIAPKGAIRAYHRYRRAAEHSRNSNRTPQEVFSEIYRKGVWGTGKAEPFYSGTGSSTESIVGPYVAAISEYLRSLPEESRRVVDLGCGDFSVGRQLLPYCSSYIGVDVVPALIEHLNSQVSHPQAHFVHADIIDGQLPDGDICLIRQVFQHLSNAQIGKVLAKLDRYRTVFIT
;
A
#
# COMPACT_ATOMS: atom_id res chain seq x y z
N MET A 1 6.06 11.75 -26.96
CA MET A 1 4.76 12.47 -27.09
C MET A 1 3.63 11.63 -27.74
N VAL A 2 3.92 10.60 -28.52
CA VAL A 2 2.92 9.79 -29.27
C VAL A 2 2.17 8.77 -28.39
N LEU A 3 2.79 8.16 -27.39
CA LEU A 3 2.15 7.13 -26.52
C LEU A 3 1.04 7.68 -25.60
N GLY A 4 1.10 8.96 -25.23
CA GLY A 4 0.07 9.57 -24.35
C GLY A 4 -1.26 9.84 -25.07
N GLN A 5 -1.23 10.09 -26.35
CA GLN A 5 -2.45 10.36 -27.15
C GLN A 5 -3.18 9.06 -27.50
N ILE A 6 -2.47 7.95 -27.73
CA ILE A 6 -3.05 6.64 -28.00
C ILE A 6 -3.88 6.15 -26.78
N LYS A 7 -3.42 6.46 -25.57
CA LYS A 7 -4.16 6.11 -24.31
C LYS A 7 -5.53 6.81 -24.18
N ARG A 8 -5.67 8.03 -24.68
CA ARG A 8 -6.96 8.78 -24.63
C ARG A 8 -7.94 8.31 -25.69
N TRP A 9 -7.45 7.92 -26.87
CA TRP A 9 -8.29 7.46 -27.98
C TRP A 9 -8.88 6.07 -27.74
N ALA A 10 -8.10 5.14 -27.16
CA ALA A 10 -8.54 3.77 -26.90
C ALA A 10 -9.63 3.62 -25.82
N LYS A 11 -9.79 4.61 -24.92
CA LYS A 11 -10.80 4.53 -23.83
C LYS A 11 -12.25 4.68 -24.29
N GLY A 12 -12.49 5.22 -25.50
CA GLY A 12 -13.84 5.46 -26.03
C GLY A 12 -14.32 4.47 -27.09
N ILE A 13 -13.42 3.70 -27.74
CA ILE A 13 -13.73 2.95 -28.97
C ILE A 13 -13.31 1.46 -28.89
N ALA A 14 -12.43 1.08 -27.97
CA ALA A 14 -11.94 -0.30 -27.92
C ALA A 14 -12.98 -1.25 -27.26
N PRO A 15 -13.27 -2.41 -27.86
CA PRO A 15 -14.13 -3.43 -27.26
C PRO A 15 -13.62 -3.82 -25.88
N LYS A 16 -14.55 -4.05 -24.92
CA LYS A 16 -14.18 -4.46 -23.53
C LYS A 16 -13.21 -5.64 -23.48
N GLY A 17 -13.28 -6.57 -24.44
CA GLY A 17 -12.35 -7.70 -24.58
C GLY A 17 -10.93 -7.26 -24.93
N ALA A 18 -10.75 -6.29 -25.81
CA ALA A 18 -9.42 -5.76 -26.18
C ALA A 18 -8.76 -5.01 -25.04
N ILE A 19 -9.54 -4.27 -24.26
CA ILE A 19 -9.06 -3.58 -23.05
C ILE A 19 -8.59 -4.60 -22.01
N ARG A 20 -9.34 -5.69 -21.78
CA ARG A 20 -8.95 -6.77 -20.86
C ARG A 20 -7.70 -7.52 -21.36
N ALA A 21 -7.58 -7.78 -22.66
CA ALA A 21 -6.40 -8.41 -23.26
C ALA A 21 -5.17 -7.51 -23.13
N TYR A 22 -5.30 -6.20 -23.37
CA TYR A 22 -4.24 -5.23 -23.17
C TYR A 22 -3.76 -5.16 -21.71
N HIS A 23 -4.69 -5.14 -20.74
CA HIS A 23 -4.32 -5.16 -19.33
C HIS A 23 -3.63 -6.47 -18.92
N ARG A 24 -4.08 -7.63 -19.45
CA ARG A 24 -3.39 -8.90 -19.21
C ARG A 24 -1.99 -8.90 -19.81
N TYR A 25 -1.82 -8.43 -21.04
CA TYR A 25 -0.51 -8.32 -21.69
C TYR A 25 0.42 -7.40 -20.90
N ARG A 26 -0.06 -6.22 -20.49
CA ARG A 26 0.74 -5.31 -19.66
C ARG A 26 1.18 -5.95 -18.35
N ARG A 27 0.26 -6.60 -17.62
CA ARG A 27 0.59 -7.30 -16.36
C ARG A 27 1.62 -8.41 -16.58
N ALA A 28 1.48 -9.20 -17.65
CA ALA A 28 2.45 -10.25 -18.00
C ALA A 28 3.83 -9.66 -18.34
N ALA A 29 3.87 -8.56 -19.09
CA ALA A 29 5.12 -7.88 -19.42
C ALA A 29 5.78 -7.23 -18.20
N GLU A 30 5.01 -6.63 -17.31
CA GLU A 30 5.49 -6.09 -16.04
C GLU A 30 6.00 -7.21 -15.11
N HIS A 31 5.28 -8.32 -15.04
CA HIS A 31 5.71 -9.51 -14.27
C HIS A 31 7.02 -10.08 -14.84
N SER A 32 7.13 -10.24 -16.15
CA SER A 32 8.35 -10.73 -16.80
C SER A 32 9.56 -9.80 -16.59
N ARG A 33 9.36 -8.48 -16.62
CA ARG A 33 10.44 -7.52 -16.33
C ARG A 33 10.90 -7.56 -14.88
N ASN A 34 10.02 -7.92 -13.97
CA ASN A 34 10.29 -7.91 -12.53
C ASN A 34 10.59 -9.29 -11.96
N SER A 35 10.57 -10.36 -12.79
CA SER A 35 10.74 -11.75 -12.33
C SER A 35 12.07 -12.02 -11.60
N ASN A 36 13.11 -11.24 -11.91
CA ASN A 36 14.43 -11.36 -11.28
C ASN A 36 14.74 -10.23 -10.30
N ARG A 37 13.74 -9.43 -9.90
CA ARG A 37 13.91 -8.27 -9.01
C ARG A 37 13.18 -8.51 -7.70
N THR A 38 13.78 -8.03 -6.63
CA THR A 38 13.12 -8.03 -5.32
C THR A 38 11.98 -7.01 -5.27
N PRO A 39 10.98 -7.19 -4.40
CA PRO A 39 9.95 -6.18 -4.16
C PRO A 39 10.54 -4.81 -3.80
N GLN A 40 11.57 -4.78 -2.98
CA GLN A 40 12.28 -3.54 -2.62
C GLN A 40 12.81 -2.78 -3.83
N GLU A 41 13.48 -3.47 -4.77
CA GLU A 41 14.00 -2.84 -5.98
C GLU A 41 12.90 -2.30 -6.88
N VAL A 42 11.80 -3.06 -7.00
CA VAL A 42 10.66 -2.66 -7.84
C VAL A 42 9.98 -1.42 -7.26
N PHE A 43 9.63 -1.43 -5.98
CA PHE A 43 8.91 -0.31 -5.36
C PHE A 43 9.79 0.92 -5.15
N SER A 44 11.08 0.75 -4.84
CA SER A 44 12.04 1.87 -4.81
C SER A 44 12.13 2.57 -6.17
N GLU A 45 12.13 1.81 -7.26
CA GLU A 45 12.13 2.41 -8.60
C GLU A 45 10.81 3.10 -8.94
N ILE A 46 9.67 2.55 -8.52
CA ILE A 46 8.34 3.15 -8.72
C ILE A 46 8.28 4.54 -8.09
N TYR A 47 8.69 4.67 -6.82
CA TYR A 47 8.74 5.96 -6.15
C TYR A 47 9.75 6.90 -6.80
N ARG A 48 10.98 6.45 -7.03
CA ARG A 48 12.03 7.26 -7.67
C ARG A 48 11.62 7.83 -9.03
N LYS A 49 10.86 7.07 -9.82
CA LYS A 49 10.38 7.48 -11.16
C LYS A 49 9.03 8.19 -11.14
N GLY A 50 8.38 8.31 -9.99
CA GLY A 50 7.04 8.86 -9.89
C GLY A 50 6.01 8.13 -10.75
N VAL A 51 6.10 6.78 -10.83
CA VAL A 51 5.22 5.97 -11.70
C VAL A 51 3.75 6.10 -11.31
N TRP A 52 3.48 6.27 -10.02
CA TRP A 52 2.13 6.49 -9.49
C TRP A 52 1.68 7.95 -9.54
N GLY A 53 2.53 8.84 -10.00
CA GLY A 53 2.35 10.28 -10.04
C GLY A 53 3.34 10.98 -9.11
N THR A 54 3.29 12.31 -9.12
CA THR A 54 4.03 13.15 -8.18
C THR A 54 3.04 13.86 -7.26
N GLY A 55 3.19 13.70 -5.97
CA GLY A 55 2.46 14.48 -4.97
C GLY A 55 2.83 15.97 -5.10
N LYS A 56 1.92 16.86 -4.71
CA LYS A 56 2.14 18.31 -4.87
C LYS A 56 3.26 18.89 -4.01
N ALA A 57 3.70 18.19 -2.96
CA ALA A 57 4.70 18.68 -2.00
C ALA A 57 5.57 17.57 -1.35
N GLU A 58 5.28 16.29 -1.57
CA GLU A 58 5.96 15.18 -0.88
C GLU A 58 6.82 14.37 -1.85
N PRO A 59 8.03 13.95 -1.45
CA PRO A 59 8.94 13.16 -2.29
C PRO A 59 8.40 11.75 -2.59
N PHE A 60 7.46 11.25 -1.78
CA PHE A 60 6.81 9.96 -1.97
C PHE A 60 5.31 10.16 -2.16
N TYR A 61 4.74 9.46 -3.15
CA TYR A 61 3.31 9.51 -3.45
C TYR A 61 2.80 8.10 -3.79
N SER A 62 1.88 7.62 -2.99
CA SER A 62 1.33 6.26 -3.10
C SER A 62 0.16 6.12 -4.10
N GLY A 63 -0.02 7.12 -4.96
CA GLY A 63 -1.01 7.09 -6.03
C GLY A 63 -2.39 7.59 -5.65
N THR A 64 -3.26 7.70 -6.65
CA THR A 64 -4.63 8.22 -6.50
C THR A 64 -5.51 7.37 -5.60
N GLY A 65 -5.25 6.08 -5.51
CA GLY A 65 -5.94 5.18 -4.59
C GLY A 65 -5.77 5.55 -3.11
N SER A 66 -4.65 6.21 -2.76
CA SER A 66 -4.33 6.64 -1.39
C SER A 66 -4.59 8.13 -1.14
N SER A 67 -5.00 8.89 -2.17
CA SER A 67 -5.21 10.34 -2.08
C SER A 67 -6.60 10.83 -2.49
N THR A 68 -7.40 9.99 -3.16
CA THR A 68 -8.74 10.38 -3.61
C THR A 68 -9.75 10.18 -2.49
N GLU A 69 -10.37 11.26 -2.02
CA GLU A 69 -11.30 11.26 -0.88
C GLU A 69 -12.46 10.28 -1.03
N SER A 70 -13.06 10.19 -2.22
CA SER A 70 -14.16 9.24 -2.48
C SER A 70 -13.75 7.77 -2.39
N ILE A 71 -12.44 7.46 -2.40
CA ILE A 71 -11.89 6.11 -2.23
C ILE A 71 -11.42 5.91 -0.79
N VAL A 72 -10.74 6.91 -0.23
CA VAL A 72 -10.11 6.85 1.09
C VAL A 72 -11.14 7.04 2.21
N GLY A 73 -12.05 8.01 2.05
CA GLY A 73 -13.01 8.38 3.09
C GLY A 73 -13.85 7.21 3.62
N PRO A 74 -14.52 6.40 2.77
CA PRO A 74 -15.27 5.22 3.23
C PRO A 74 -14.41 4.19 3.97
N TYR A 75 -13.16 3.97 3.52
CA TYR A 75 -12.23 3.07 4.19
C TYR A 75 -11.86 3.59 5.59
N VAL A 76 -11.44 4.84 5.68
CA VAL A 76 -11.08 5.48 6.96
C VAL A 76 -12.27 5.49 7.92
N ALA A 77 -13.47 5.79 7.43
CA ALA A 77 -14.69 5.76 8.24
C ALA A 77 -14.94 4.37 8.84
N ALA A 78 -14.90 3.32 8.02
CA ALA A 78 -15.15 1.94 8.47
C ALA A 78 -14.09 1.46 9.47
N ILE A 79 -12.78 1.69 9.20
CA ILE A 79 -11.71 1.28 10.10
C ILE A 79 -11.76 2.07 11.41
N SER A 80 -11.99 3.39 11.37
CA SER A 80 -12.06 4.20 12.59
C SER A 80 -13.29 3.87 13.44
N GLU A 81 -14.42 3.50 12.83
CA GLU A 81 -15.58 3.00 13.54
C GLU A 81 -15.26 1.68 14.27
N TYR A 82 -14.63 0.74 13.56
CA TYR A 82 -14.19 -0.52 14.16
C TYR A 82 -13.20 -0.28 15.32
N LEU A 83 -12.19 0.57 15.14
CA LEU A 83 -11.21 0.89 16.18
C LEU A 83 -11.91 1.47 17.43
N ARG A 84 -12.86 2.40 17.26
CA ARG A 84 -13.63 2.98 18.37
C ARG A 84 -14.47 1.96 19.12
N SER A 85 -14.92 0.89 18.50
CA SER A 85 -15.68 -0.18 19.14
C SER A 85 -14.85 -1.07 20.06
N LEU A 86 -13.51 -0.99 19.98
CA LEU A 86 -12.59 -1.79 20.79
C LEU A 86 -12.12 -1.04 22.03
N PRO A 87 -11.72 -1.76 23.11
CA PRO A 87 -10.94 -1.19 24.21
C PRO A 87 -9.65 -0.54 23.69
N GLU A 88 -9.20 0.54 24.29
CA GLU A 88 -8.04 1.31 23.83
C GLU A 88 -6.78 0.45 23.74
N GLU A 89 -6.51 -0.37 24.73
CA GLU A 89 -5.37 -1.30 24.79
C GLU A 89 -5.33 -2.31 23.64
N SER A 90 -6.47 -2.57 22.99
CA SER A 90 -6.62 -3.49 21.85
C SER A 90 -6.56 -2.80 20.48
N ARG A 91 -6.15 -1.55 20.43
CA ARG A 91 -6.07 -0.76 19.17
C ARG A 91 -4.65 -0.62 18.66
N ARG A 92 -3.80 -1.63 18.88
CA ARG A 92 -2.44 -1.68 18.32
C ARG A 92 -2.52 -2.09 16.85
N VAL A 93 -2.29 -1.14 15.96
CA VAL A 93 -2.44 -1.29 14.50
C VAL A 93 -1.08 -1.53 13.85
N VAL A 94 -1.02 -2.51 12.95
CA VAL A 94 0.10 -2.77 12.04
C VAL A 94 -0.41 -2.59 10.61
N ASP A 95 0.17 -1.66 9.87
CA ASP A 95 -0.20 -1.35 8.48
C ASP A 95 0.89 -1.85 7.53
N LEU A 96 0.61 -2.96 6.84
CA LEU A 96 1.54 -3.63 5.95
C LEU A 96 1.46 -3.03 4.54
N GLY A 97 2.50 -2.33 4.13
CA GLY A 97 2.54 -1.51 2.92
C GLY A 97 1.93 -0.13 3.18
N CYS A 98 2.38 0.54 4.24
CA CYS A 98 1.81 1.81 4.71
C CYS A 98 1.96 2.96 3.70
N GLY A 99 2.86 2.83 2.71
CA GLY A 99 3.12 3.84 1.70
C GLY A 99 3.51 5.20 2.32
N ASP A 100 3.01 6.28 1.73
CA ASP A 100 3.28 7.66 2.16
C ASP A 100 2.59 8.09 3.46
N PHE A 101 1.97 7.16 4.17
CA PHE A 101 1.26 7.38 5.43
C PHE A 101 0.03 8.31 5.33
N SER A 102 -0.38 8.75 4.16
CA SER A 102 -1.51 9.68 3.99
C SER A 102 -2.84 9.10 4.51
N VAL A 103 -3.04 7.80 4.40
CA VAL A 103 -4.21 7.09 4.94
C VAL A 103 -4.02 6.74 6.42
N GLY A 104 -2.85 6.19 6.81
CA GLY A 104 -2.55 5.83 8.19
C GLY A 104 -2.61 7.02 9.14
N ARG A 105 -2.20 8.20 8.69
CA ARG A 105 -2.30 9.46 9.45
C ARG A 105 -3.73 9.78 9.89
N GLN A 106 -4.72 9.45 9.07
CA GLN A 106 -6.14 9.66 9.38
C GLN A 106 -6.69 8.65 10.39
N LEU A 107 -6.07 7.47 10.50
CA LEU A 107 -6.42 6.43 11.47
C LEU A 107 -5.73 6.62 12.82
N LEU A 108 -4.59 7.33 12.84
CA LEU A 108 -3.74 7.49 14.02
C LEU A 108 -4.48 7.97 15.28
N PRO A 109 -5.45 8.93 15.21
CA PRO A 109 -6.21 9.36 16.40
C PRO A 109 -7.03 8.27 17.08
N TYR A 110 -7.24 7.13 16.41
CA TYR A 110 -8.04 6.01 16.90
C TYR A 110 -7.19 4.82 17.36
N CYS A 111 -5.86 4.89 17.17
CA CYS A 111 -4.92 3.83 17.54
C CYS A 111 -4.33 4.09 18.93
N SER A 112 -4.06 3.03 19.69
CA SER A 112 -3.18 3.13 20.87
C SER A 112 -1.70 3.10 20.47
N SER A 113 -1.40 2.38 19.38
CA SER A 113 -0.12 2.45 18.67
C SER A 113 -0.33 2.14 17.19
N TYR A 114 0.53 2.68 16.35
CA TYR A 114 0.53 2.45 14.90
C TYR A 114 1.95 2.10 14.44
N ILE A 115 2.09 0.97 13.76
CA ILE A 115 3.34 0.56 13.13
C ILE A 115 3.11 0.45 11.63
N GLY A 116 3.67 1.40 10.88
CA GLY A 116 3.70 1.36 9.42
C GLY A 116 4.88 0.53 8.93
N VAL A 117 4.62 -0.45 8.09
CA VAL A 117 5.64 -1.31 7.48
C VAL A 117 5.69 -1.06 5.99
N ASP A 118 6.86 -0.83 5.43
CA ASP A 118 7.05 -0.78 3.97
C ASP A 118 8.40 -1.37 3.57
N VAL A 119 8.48 -1.84 2.33
CA VAL A 119 9.67 -2.47 1.76
C VAL A 119 10.69 -1.47 1.20
N VAL A 120 10.33 -0.17 1.14
CA VAL A 120 11.18 0.89 0.58
C VAL A 120 11.94 1.62 1.68
N PRO A 121 13.27 1.40 1.83
CA PRO A 121 14.05 2.00 2.92
C PRO A 121 13.98 3.52 2.95
N ALA A 122 14.17 4.18 1.80
CA ALA A 122 14.15 5.63 1.70
C ALA A 122 12.80 6.26 2.10
N LEU A 123 11.68 5.56 1.85
CA LEU A 123 10.36 5.97 2.31
C LEU A 123 10.28 5.90 3.85
N ILE A 124 10.73 4.81 4.44
CA ILE A 124 10.72 4.62 5.89
C ILE A 124 11.64 5.63 6.59
N GLU A 125 12.82 5.88 6.07
CA GLU A 125 13.72 6.94 6.57
C GLU A 125 13.05 8.31 6.51
N HIS A 126 12.39 8.64 5.40
CA HIS A 126 11.64 9.88 5.26
C HIS A 126 10.51 9.97 6.29
N LEU A 127 9.68 8.94 6.45
CA LEU A 127 8.59 8.94 7.42
C LEU A 127 9.11 9.10 8.86
N ASN A 128 10.15 8.38 9.24
CA ASN A 128 10.78 8.50 10.56
C ASN A 128 11.37 9.90 10.82
N SER A 129 11.79 10.62 9.77
CA SER A 129 12.31 12.00 9.89
C SER A 129 11.21 13.07 9.95
N GLN A 130 10.06 12.82 9.30
CA GLN A 130 8.99 13.83 9.15
C GLN A 130 7.83 13.64 10.13
N VAL A 131 7.60 12.42 10.62
CA VAL A 131 6.48 12.11 11.50
C VAL A 131 6.99 12.03 12.94
N SER A 132 6.77 13.09 13.71
CA SER A 132 7.05 13.12 15.15
C SER A 132 5.74 12.91 15.91
N HIS A 133 5.37 11.63 16.15
CA HIS A 133 4.19 11.27 16.91
C HIS A 133 4.50 10.05 17.81
N PRO A 134 4.23 10.12 19.14
CA PRO A 134 4.66 9.08 20.07
C PRO A 134 4.04 7.70 19.80
N GLN A 135 2.90 7.64 19.15
CA GLN A 135 2.19 6.39 18.84
C GLN A 135 2.52 5.85 17.43
N ALA A 136 3.23 6.60 16.59
CA ALA A 136 3.53 6.19 15.22
C ALA A 136 5.00 5.80 15.06
N HIS A 137 5.24 4.59 14.58
CA HIS A 137 6.57 4.06 14.27
C HIS A 137 6.58 3.48 12.86
N PHE A 138 7.69 3.61 12.15
CA PHE A 138 7.83 3.08 10.80
C PHE A 138 9.01 2.12 10.72
N VAL A 139 8.76 0.95 10.13
CA VAL A 139 9.70 -0.16 10.07
C VAL A 139 9.92 -0.58 8.62
N HIS A 140 11.19 -0.62 8.21
CA HIS A 140 11.57 -1.22 6.94
C HIS A 140 11.53 -2.74 7.06
N ALA A 141 10.62 -3.39 6.34
CA ALA A 141 10.58 -4.85 6.25
C ALA A 141 9.90 -5.33 4.97
N ASP A 142 10.36 -6.48 4.46
CA ASP A 142 9.67 -7.23 3.43
C ASP A 142 8.57 -8.09 4.09
N ILE A 143 7.32 -7.79 3.81
CA ILE A 143 6.18 -8.53 4.37
C ILE A 143 6.08 -9.97 3.85
N ILE A 144 6.77 -10.31 2.74
CA ILE A 144 6.74 -11.64 2.13
C ILE A 144 7.64 -12.60 2.90
N ASP A 145 8.90 -12.24 3.11
CA ASP A 145 9.91 -13.13 3.71
C ASP A 145 10.42 -12.65 5.08
N GLY A 146 10.17 -11.38 5.44
CA GLY A 146 10.55 -10.79 6.73
C GLY A 146 9.61 -11.16 7.88
N GLN A 147 10.04 -10.82 9.10
CA GLN A 147 9.20 -10.88 10.29
C GLN A 147 8.23 -9.70 10.32
N LEU A 148 7.01 -9.94 10.76
CA LEU A 148 5.99 -8.91 10.93
C LEU A 148 5.98 -8.42 12.38
N PRO A 149 5.77 -7.11 12.62
CA PRO A 149 5.59 -6.58 13.97
C PRO A 149 4.39 -7.18 14.70
N ASP A 150 4.42 -7.13 16.03
CA ASP A 150 3.28 -7.52 16.86
C ASP A 150 2.25 -6.41 16.94
N GLY A 151 0.97 -6.80 16.95
CA GLY A 151 -0.17 -5.90 17.05
C GLY A 151 -1.46 -6.68 17.20
N ASP A 152 -2.58 -5.97 17.33
CA ASP A 152 -3.90 -6.60 17.44
C ASP A 152 -4.63 -6.60 16.09
N ILE A 153 -4.40 -5.55 15.29
CA ILE A 153 -5.11 -5.29 14.05
C ILE A 153 -4.10 -5.11 12.94
N CYS A 154 -4.26 -5.87 11.86
CA CYS A 154 -3.43 -5.76 10.67
C CYS A 154 -4.23 -5.13 9.53
N LEU A 155 -3.67 -4.12 8.89
CA LEU A 155 -4.19 -3.49 7.69
C LEU A 155 -3.32 -3.87 6.50
N ILE A 156 -3.94 -4.29 5.40
CA ILE A 156 -3.29 -4.55 4.12
C ILE A 156 -4.14 -3.89 3.04
N ARG A 157 -3.75 -2.68 2.66
CA ARG A 157 -4.54 -1.88 1.73
C ARG A 157 -3.83 -1.70 0.40
N GLN A 158 -4.42 -2.20 -0.68
CA GLN A 158 -3.91 -2.08 -2.06
C GLN A 158 -2.49 -2.64 -2.25
N VAL A 159 -2.06 -3.60 -1.44
CA VAL A 159 -0.75 -4.25 -1.51
C VAL A 159 -0.80 -5.52 -2.36
N PHE A 160 -1.77 -6.38 -2.11
CA PHE A 160 -1.85 -7.69 -2.75
C PHE A 160 -1.99 -7.64 -4.27
N GLN A 161 -2.53 -6.56 -4.82
CA GLN A 161 -2.59 -6.35 -6.28
C GLN A 161 -1.21 -6.26 -6.95
N HIS A 162 -0.16 -6.06 -6.18
CA HIS A 162 1.23 -5.96 -6.65
C HIS A 162 2.04 -7.24 -6.44
N LEU A 163 1.48 -8.23 -5.74
CA LEU A 163 2.13 -9.48 -5.40
C LEU A 163 1.63 -10.63 -6.28
N SER A 164 2.46 -11.64 -6.45
CA SER A 164 2.04 -12.92 -7.03
C SER A 164 1.23 -13.74 -6.02
N ASN A 165 0.44 -14.70 -6.50
CA ASN A 165 -0.35 -15.58 -5.62
C ASN A 165 0.54 -16.35 -4.62
N ALA A 166 1.75 -16.76 -5.02
CA ALA A 166 2.70 -17.41 -4.13
C ALA A 166 3.17 -16.48 -3.01
N GLN A 167 3.45 -15.22 -3.33
CA GLN A 167 3.82 -14.20 -2.34
C GLN A 167 2.66 -13.87 -1.41
N ILE A 168 1.44 -13.73 -1.94
CA ILE A 168 0.23 -13.55 -1.13
C ILE A 168 0.06 -14.71 -0.15
N GLY A 169 0.23 -15.96 -0.61
CA GLY A 169 0.16 -17.14 0.25
C GLY A 169 1.16 -17.09 1.41
N LYS A 170 2.40 -16.64 1.16
CA LYS A 170 3.41 -16.45 2.23
C LYS A 170 2.99 -15.39 3.24
N VAL A 171 2.42 -14.26 2.79
CA VAL A 171 1.94 -13.21 3.69
C VAL A 171 0.78 -13.74 4.53
N LEU A 172 -0.23 -14.35 3.90
CA LEU A 172 -1.42 -14.88 4.59
C LEU A 172 -1.05 -15.89 5.69
N ALA A 173 -0.05 -16.74 5.46
CA ALA A 173 0.42 -17.72 6.44
C ALA A 173 1.00 -17.10 7.72
N LYS A 174 1.23 -15.79 7.75
CA LYS A 174 1.78 -15.05 8.91
C LYS A 174 0.74 -14.21 9.64
N LEU A 175 -0.50 -14.13 9.12
CA LEU A 175 -1.51 -13.20 9.63
C LEU A 175 -2.29 -13.73 10.85
N ASP A 176 -2.22 -15.02 11.18
CA ASP A 176 -2.89 -15.63 12.34
C ASP A 176 -2.47 -15.02 13.69
N ARG A 177 -1.35 -14.30 13.70
CA ARG A 177 -0.85 -13.57 14.86
C ARG A 177 -1.70 -12.34 15.23
N TYR A 178 -2.51 -11.83 14.30
CA TYR A 178 -3.35 -10.67 14.51
C TYR A 178 -4.78 -11.09 14.81
N ARG A 179 -5.41 -10.43 15.77
CA ARG A 179 -6.81 -10.67 16.12
C ARG A 179 -7.78 -10.36 14.99
N THR A 180 -7.48 -9.33 14.23
CA THR A 180 -8.31 -8.88 13.10
C THR A 180 -7.40 -8.42 11.94
N VAL A 181 -7.78 -8.81 10.73
CA VAL A 181 -7.07 -8.42 9.51
C VAL A 181 -8.05 -7.80 8.53
N PHE A 182 -7.73 -6.61 8.02
CA PHE A 182 -8.45 -5.95 6.94
C PHE A 182 -7.62 -5.98 5.67
N ILE A 183 -8.17 -6.57 4.62
CA ILE A 183 -7.54 -6.67 3.29
C ILE A 183 -8.45 -5.99 2.26
N THR A 184 -7.90 -5.02 1.49
CA THR A 184 -8.66 -4.29 0.46
C THR A 184 -7.85 -4.07 -0.82
#